data_69f4be658347011e4b9667b93873520b
#
_entry.id   69f4be658347011e4b9667b93873520b
#
_cell.length_a   1.000
_cell.length_b   1.000
_cell.length_c   1.000
_cell.angle_alpha   90.00
_cell.angle_beta   90.00
_cell.angle_gamma   90.00
#
_symmetry.space_group_name_H-M   'P 1'
#
loop_
_entity.id
_entity.type
_entity.pdbx_description
1 polymer ?
#
loop_
_entity_poly.entity_id
_entity_poly.type
_entity_poly.pdbx_seq_one_letter_code
_entity_poly.pdbx_strand_id
1 'polypeptide(L)' 'MADDILRTIDTLVAEEHRLRERAPGKGLDPEERARLQVLEQRLDQCWDLLRRRRAEADSGADPERVEARPVAEVESYEQ' A
#
# COMPACT_ATOMS: atom_id res chain seq x y z
N MET A 1 6.57 -3.06 -12.98
CA MET A 1 5.49 -2.94 -13.96
C MET A 1 4.17 -2.77 -13.25
N ALA A 2 3.20 -2.17 -13.93
CA ALA A 2 1.89 -1.89 -13.31
C ALA A 2 1.20 -3.14 -12.76
N ASP A 3 1.31 -4.26 -13.49
CA ASP A 3 0.70 -5.52 -13.09
C ASP A 3 1.25 -6.04 -11.77
N ASP A 4 2.54 -5.85 -11.52
CA ASP A 4 3.17 -6.31 -10.29
C ASP A 4 2.67 -5.50 -9.08
N ILE A 5 2.46 -4.20 -9.28
CA ILE A 5 1.93 -3.33 -8.24
C ILE A 5 0.50 -3.76 -7.89
N LEU A 6 -0.33 -4.01 -8.89
CA LEU A 6 -1.71 -4.42 -8.67
C LEU A 6 -1.79 -5.77 -7.95
N ARG A 7 -0.92 -6.71 -8.29
CA ARG A 7 -0.85 -7.99 -7.60
C ARG A 7 -0.43 -7.81 -6.14
N THR A 8 0.54 -6.95 -5.90
CA THR A 8 0.98 -6.65 -4.55
C THR A 8 -0.16 -6.06 -3.73
N ILE A 9 -0.88 -5.11 -4.30
CA ILE A 9 -2.05 -4.50 -3.65
C ILE A 9 -3.08 -5.57 -3.32
N ASP A 10 -3.42 -6.45 -4.27
CA ASP A 10 -4.39 -7.51 -4.05
C ASP A 10 -3.97 -8.43 -2.91
N THR A 11 -2.70 -8.80 -2.86
CA THR A 11 -2.17 -9.66 -1.79
C THR A 11 -2.28 -8.98 -0.44
N LEU A 12 -1.90 -7.70 -0.37
CA LEU A 12 -1.95 -6.94 0.88
C LEU A 12 -3.37 -6.71 1.36
N VAL A 13 -4.29 -6.41 0.44
CA VAL A 13 -5.71 -6.24 0.77
C VAL A 13 -6.30 -7.54 1.29
N ALA A 14 -5.98 -8.67 0.66
CA ALA A 14 -6.46 -9.97 1.09
C ALA A 14 -5.97 -10.31 2.51
N GLU A 15 -4.72 -10.01 2.80
CA GLU A 15 -4.16 -10.24 4.14
C GLU A 15 -4.80 -9.32 5.18
N GLU A 16 -5.03 -8.06 4.82
CA GLU A 16 -5.73 -7.12 5.69
C GLU A 16 -7.13 -7.63 6.04
N HIS A 17 -7.87 -8.10 5.05
CA HIS A 17 -9.19 -8.66 5.24
C HIS A 17 -9.17 -9.84 6.20
N ARG A 18 -8.23 -10.75 6.00
CA ARG A 18 -8.11 -11.92 6.88
C ARG A 18 -7.84 -11.53 8.32
N LEU A 19 -6.99 -10.54 8.55
CA LEU A 19 -6.72 -10.06 9.90
C LEU A 19 -7.95 -9.46 10.54
N ARG A 20 -8.70 -8.66 9.78
CA ARG A 20 -9.91 -8.02 10.31
C ARG A 20 -11.02 -9.02 10.60
N GLU A 21 -11.13 -10.08 9.81
CA GLU A 21 -12.14 -11.11 9.98
C GLU A 21 -11.87 -12.06 11.14
N ARG A 22 -10.60 -12.21 11.52
CA ARG A 22 -10.23 -13.18 12.56
C ARG A 22 -10.73 -12.86 13.94
N ALA A 23 -10.99 -11.59 14.24
CA ALA A 23 -11.36 -11.18 15.57
C ALA A 23 -12.48 -10.12 15.60
N PRO A 24 -13.61 -10.39 14.95
CA PRO A 24 -14.71 -9.44 14.95
C PRO A 24 -15.25 -9.28 16.38
N GLY A 25 -15.27 -8.05 16.88
CA GLY A 25 -15.79 -7.74 18.19
C GLY A 25 -14.83 -7.93 19.34
N LYS A 26 -13.69 -8.59 19.12
CA LYS A 26 -12.69 -8.77 20.18
C LYS A 26 -11.48 -7.87 20.02
N GLY A 27 -11.33 -7.25 18.86
CA GLY A 27 -10.14 -6.49 18.54
C GLY A 27 -8.97 -7.42 18.20
N LEU A 28 -7.90 -6.81 17.76
CA LEU A 28 -6.69 -7.52 17.39
C LEU A 28 -5.71 -7.51 18.56
N ASP A 29 -4.91 -8.56 18.70
CA ASP A 29 -3.83 -8.54 19.68
C ASP A 29 -2.72 -7.58 19.20
N PRO A 30 -1.73 -7.26 20.06
CA PRO A 30 -0.68 -6.30 19.69
C PRO A 30 0.11 -6.69 18.44
N GLU A 31 0.39 -7.97 18.26
CA GLU A 31 1.12 -8.42 17.07
C GLU A 31 0.30 -8.27 15.81
N GLU A 32 -0.99 -8.59 15.89
CA GLU A 32 -1.89 -8.45 14.76
C GLU A 32 -2.10 -6.98 14.40
N ARG A 33 -2.19 -6.11 15.40
CA ARG A 33 -2.27 -4.67 15.15
C ARG A 33 -1.03 -4.13 14.47
N ALA A 34 0.13 -4.56 14.92
CA ALA A 34 1.39 -4.16 14.32
C ALA A 34 1.48 -4.63 12.86
N ARG A 35 1.04 -5.87 12.61
CA ARG A 35 1.01 -6.41 11.25
C ARG A 35 0.06 -5.63 10.35
N LEU A 36 -1.14 -5.33 10.86
CA LEU A 36 -2.12 -4.53 10.12
C LEU A 36 -1.56 -3.16 9.76
N GLN A 37 -0.88 -2.51 10.72
CA GLN A 37 -0.27 -1.21 10.46
C GLN A 37 0.78 -1.28 9.35
N VAL A 38 1.62 -2.32 9.35
CA VAL A 38 2.61 -2.53 8.30
C VAL A 38 1.93 -2.72 6.94
N LEU A 39 0.84 -3.49 6.91
CA LEU A 39 0.09 -3.70 5.67
C LEU A 39 -0.49 -2.40 5.13
N GLU A 40 -1.07 -1.59 6.01
CA GLU A 40 -1.63 -0.29 5.62
C GLU A 40 -0.56 0.64 5.07
N GLN A 41 0.61 0.68 5.70
CA GLN A 41 1.73 1.50 5.22
C GLN A 41 2.22 1.04 3.85
N ARG A 42 2.29 -0.26 3.63
CA ARG A 42 2.70 -0.81 2.34
C ARG A 42 1.66 -0.54 1.26
N LEU A 43 0.38 -0.61 1.60
CA LEU A 43 -0.68 -0.26 0.67
C LEU A 43 -0.60 1.20 0.27
N ASP A 44 -0.38 2.10 1.23
CA ASP A 44 -0.23 3.52 0.94
C ASP A 44 0.94 3.77 -0.01
N GLN A 45 2.06 3.08 0.21
CA GLN A 45 3.23 3.17 -0.65
C GLN A 45 2.93 2.69 -2.07
N CYS A 46 2.19 1.59 -2.20
CA CYS A 46 1.80 1.05 -3.50
C CYS A 46 0.85 1.99 -4.24
N TRP A 47 -0.15 2.54 -3.54
CA TRP A 47 -1.08 3.49 -4.15
C TRP A 47 -0.37 4.77 -4.59
N ASP A 48 0.56 5.26 -3.78
CA ASP A 48 1.36 6.44 -4.13
C ASP A 48 2.16 6.18 -5.40
N LEU A 49 2.82 5.03 -5.47
CA LEU A 49 3.62 4.67 -6.64
C LEU A 49 2.75 4.58 -7.89
N LEU A 50 1.58 3.97 -7.78
CA LEU A 50 0.66 3.82 -8.90
C LEU A 50 0.19 5.19 -9.41
N ARG A 51 -0.18 6.10 -8.49
CA ARG A 51 -0.60 7.45 -8.86
C ARG A 51 0.52 8.19 -9.59
N ARG A 52 1.75 8.08 -9.08
CA ARG A 52 2.90 8.75 -9.70
C ARG A 52 3.20 8.20 -11.09
N ARG A 53 3.07 6.90 -11.28
CA ARG A 53 3.26 6.28 -12.59
C ARG A 53 2.21 6.74 -13.60
N ARG A 54 0.97 6.90 -13.15
CA ARG A 54 -0.10 7.42 -14.01
C ARG A 54 0.17 8.87 -14.42
N ALA A 55 0.62 9.68 -13.46
CA ALA A 55 0.95 11.08 -13.74
C ALA A 55 2.10 11.19 -14.74
N GLU A 56 3.12 10.36 -14.59
CA GLU A 56 4.25 10.33 -15.52
C GLU A 56 3.81 9.89 -16.92
N ALA A 57 2.96 8.88 -17.00
CA ALA A 57 2.44 8.43 -18.30
C ALA A 57 1.63 9.53 -18.98
N ASP A 58 0.80 10.25 -18.22
CA ASP A 58 -0.01 11.35 -18.76
C ASP A 58 0.84 12.52 -19.24
N SER A 59 2.00 12.75 -18.60
CA SER A 59 2.90 13.83 -18.99
C SER A 59 3.85 13.43 -20.13
N GLY A 60 3.80 12.15 -20.57
CA GLY A 60 4.69 11.65 -21.60
C GLY A 60 6.03 11.15 -21.10
N ALA A 61 6.27 11.19 -19.79
CA ALA A 61 7.48 10.65 -19.19
C ALA A 61 7.37 9.13 -19.06
N ASP A 62 8.51 8.48 -18.76
CA ASP A 62 8.58 7.03 -18.63
C ASP A 62 8.06 6.61 -17.24
N PRO A 63 6.91 5.93 -17.15
CA PRO A 63 6.36 5.52 -15.85
C PRO A 63 7.24 4.52 -15.11
N GLU A 64 8.08 3.78 -15.82
CA GLU A 64 8.97 2.80 -15.18
C GLU A 64 10.13 3.43 -14.43
N ARG A 65 10.39 4.71 -14.68
CA ARG A 65 11.40 5.45 -13.93
C ARG A 65 10.93 5.87 -12.53
N VAL A 66 9.63 5.81 -12.28
CA VAL A 66 9.08 6.21 -11.00
C VAL A 66 9.33 5.10 -9.98
N GLU A 67 10.02 5.45 -8.90
CA GLU A 67 10.31 4.52 -7.82
C GLU A 67 9.40 4.79 -6.63
N ALA A 68 9.18 3.75 -5.81
CA ALA A 68 8.40 3.89 -4.59
C ALA A 68 9.10 4.85 -3.63
N ARG A 69 8.34 5.74 -3.02
CA ARG A 69 8.87 6.63 -1.99
C ARG A 69 8.92 5.90 -0.65
N PRO A 70 9.84 6.31 0.24
CA PRO A 70 9.87 5.71 1.58
C PRO A 70 8.53 5.87 2.28
N VAL A 71 8.19 4.88 3.11
CA VAL A 71 6.93 4.88 3.85
C VAL A 71 6.78 6.16 4.67
N ALA A 72 7.84 6.62 5.32
CA ALA A 72 7.80 7.83 6.13
C ALA A 72 7.38 9.06 5.34
N GLU A 73 7.82 9.17 4.07
CA GLU A 73 7.45 10.27 3.20
C GLU A 73 5.97 10.20 2.82
N VAL A 74 5.48 9.01 2.47
CA VAL A 74 4.09 8.81 2.09
C VAL A 74 3.16 9.10 3.28
N GLU A 75 3.51 8.60 4.45
CA GLU A 75 2.69 8.80 5.65
C GLU A 75 2.63 10.26 6.07
N SER A 76 3.74 11.00 5.95
CA SER A 76 3.73 12.42 6.29
C SER A 76 2.90 13.24 5.31
N TYR A 77 2.75 12.78 4.09
CA TYR A 77 1.94 13.45 3.07
C TYR A 77 0.45 13.38 3.39
N GLU A 78 0.02 12.37 4.10
CA GLU A 78 -1.38 12.16 4.44
C GLU A 78 -1.80 12.93 5.70
N GLN A 79 -0.88 13.50 6.39
CA GLN A 79 -1.16 14.34 7.55
C GLN A 79 -1.40 15.81 7.09
#